data_52dd436b702850d626c0677d11b4999a
#
_entry.id   52dd436b702850d626c0677d11b4999a
#
_cell.length_a   1.000
_cell.length_b   1.000
_cell.length_c   1.000
_cell.angle_alpha   90.00
_cell.angle_beta   90.00
_cell.angle_gamma   90.00
#
_symmetry.space_group_name_H-M   'P 1'
#
loop_
_entity.id
_entity.type
_entity.pdbx_description
1 polymer ?
#
loop_
_entity_poly.entity_id
_entity_poly.type
_entity_poly.pdbx_seq_one_letter_code
_entity_poly.pdbx_strand_id
1 'polypeptide(L)'
;VRVSGVDLSTNTLVKFSNKDCEFSYRDSVFKKKLRNKFFITSVEFKLYKKLPFNLSYSDLEKLNTSELTISKLREEIIKIRTGKLPDPKSKGNAGSFFKNPEIDENKLKNLISRHKDFKYFKIKDKKYKVPAAWLIEKSGWKGYNDGFVGVFEHHALVLVNHKSEDGNDIHILSKSIKDDVRKKFDIILEEEVNII
;
A
#
# COMPACT_ATOMS: atom_id res chain seq x y z
N VAL A 1 -2.25 21.07 -2.72
CA VAL A 1 -0.97 20.51 -2.24
C VAL A 1 0.17 21.27 -2.90
N ARG A 2 1.21 21.57 -2.14
CA ARG A 2 2.48 22.12 -2.62
C ARG A 2 3.62 21.35 -1.96
N VAL A 3 4.65 21.00 -2.71
CA VAL A 3 5.83 20.31 -2.18
C VAL A 3 7.03 21.21 -2.32
N SER A 4 7.82 21.35 -1.26
CA SER A 4 9.07 22.09 -1.27
C SER A 4 10.23 21.18 -0.88
N GLY A 5 11.41 21.46 -1.42
CA GLY A 5 12.60 20.68 -1.11
C GLY A 5 13.83 21.19 -1.84
N VAL A 6 14.90 20.45 -1.72
CA VAL A 6 16.21 20.77 -2.29
C VAL A 6 16.44 19.90 -3.52
N ASP A 7 16.76 20.50 -4.63
CA ASP A 7 17.34 19.82 -5.79
C ASP A 7 18.81 19.49 -5.48
N LEU A 8 19.13 18.19 -5.44
CA LEU A 8 20.46 17.71 -5.05
C LEU A 8 21.54 17.96 -6.11
N SER A 9 21.15 18.26 -7.36
CA SER A 9 22.09 18.55 -8.43
C SER A 9 22.54 20.00 -8.43
N THR A 10 21.65 20.93 -8.05
CA THR A 10 21.90 22.39 -8.05
C THR A 10 22.06 22.97 -6.65
N ASN A 11 21.73 22.17 -5.62
CA ASN A 11 21.68 22.60 -4.21
C ASN A 11 20.77 23.80 -3.98
N THR A 12 19.66 23.91 -4.74
CA THR A 12 18.72 25.03 -4.65
C THR A 12 17.36 24.56 -4.10
N LEU A 13 16.66 25.49 -3.41
CA LEU A 13 15.30 25.28 -2.97
C LEU A 13 14.32 25.40 -4.14
N VAL A 14 13.52 24.38 -4.34
CA VAL A 14 12.51 24.32 -5.40
C VAL A 14 11.14 24.02 -4.80
N LYS A 15 10.10 24.62 -5.39
CA LYS A 15 8.69 24.40 -5.02
C LYS A 15 7.91 23.84 -6.20
N PHE A 16 7.16 22.77 -5.96
CA PHE A 16 6.29 22.12 -6.94
C PHE A 16 4.82 22.39 -6.59
N SER A 17 4.03 22.78 -7.58
CA SER A 17 2.58 22.80 -7.44
C SER A 17 2.02 21.37 -7.44
N ASN A 18 0.74 21.19 -7.11
CA ASN A 18 0.09 19.88 -7.19
C ASN A 18 0.20 19.26 -8.60
N LYS A 19 0.10 20.09 -9.64
CA LYS A 19 0.20 19.64 -11.04
C LYS A 19 1.61 19.15 -11.37
N ASP A 20 2.63 19.87 -10.94
CA ASP A 20 4.04 19.53 -11.22
C ASP A 20 4.49 18.25 -10.50
N CYS A 21 3.82 17.90 -9.38
CA CYS A 21 4.10 16.67 -8.65
C CYS A 21 3.64 15.40 -9.38
N GLU A 22 2.79 15.49 -10.40
CA GLU A 22 2.28 14.35 -11.19
C GLU A 22 1.75 13.20 -10.32
N PHE A 23 1.02 13.53 -9.22
CA PHE A 23 0.54 12.53 -8.29
C PHE A 23 -0.43 11.55 -8.92
N SER A 24 -0.18 10.27 -8.72
CA SER A 24 -1.07 9.16 -9.07
C SER A 24 -1.03 8.06 -8.00
N TYR A 25 -1.65 6.90 -8.26
CA TYR A 25 -1.66 5.81 -7.30
C TYR A 25 -0.24 5.30 -7.00
N ARG A 26 0.23 5.53 -5.79
CA ARG A 26 1.59 5.16 -5.32
C ARG A 26 2.72 5.70 -6.20
N ASP A 27 2.48 6.81 -6.90
CA ASP A 27 3.41 7.37 -7.88
C ASP A 27 3.42 8.90 -7.87
N SER A 28 4.54 9.47 -8.30
CA SER A 28 4.77 10.91 -8.43
C SER A 28 6.04 11.18 -9.24
N VAL A 29 6.27 12.45 -9.59
CA VAL A 29 7.53 12.89 -10.21
C VAL A 29 8.75 12.53 -9.36
N PHE A 30 8.61 12.53 -8.02
CA PHE A 30 9.69 12.19 -7.07
C PHE A 30 10.09 10.71 -7.09
N LYS A 31 9.20 9.83 -7.53
CA LYS A 31 9.48 8.41 -7.72
C LYS A 31 10.00 8.07 -9.13
N LYS A 32 9.97 9.02 -10.06
CA LYS A 32 10.37 8.89 -11.46
C LYS A 32 11.54 9.80 -11.80
N LYS A 33 11.27 10.93 -12.44
CA LYS A 33 12.27 11.87 -12.99
C LYS A 33 13.20 12.45 -11.92
N LEU A 34 12.65 12.67 -10.69
CA LEU A 34 13.37 13.25 -9.56
C LEU A 34 13.81 12.21 -8.52
N ARG A 35 13.71 10.93 -8.82
CA ARG A 35 14.19 9.87 -7.93
C ARG A 35 15.68 10.04 -7.66
N ASN A 36 16.07 10.08 -6.38
CA ASN A 36 17.43 10.30 -5.88
C ASN A 36 18.06 11.65 -6.30
N LYS A 37 17.25 12.61 -6.83
CA LYS A 37 17.70 13.93 -7.23
C LYS A 37 17.07 15.06 -6.41
N PHE A 38 16.10 14.73 -5.58
CA PHE A 38 15.33 15.73 -4.84
C PHE A 38 15.07 15.28 -3.41
N PHE A 39 15.34 16.18 -2.46
CA PHE A 39 15.07 15.95 -1.05
C PHE A 39 13.87 16.80 -0.60
N ILE A 40 12.75 16.15 -0.29
CA ILE A 40 11.53 16.82 0.17
C ILE A 40 11.72 17.31 1.60
N THR A 41 11.58 18.62 1.83
CA THR A 41 11.67 19.25 3.16
C THR A 41 10.32 19.58 3.76
N SER A 42 9.32 19.90 2.93
CA SER A 42 7.99 20.21 3.42
C SER A 42 6.88 19.93 2.41
N VAL A 43 5.68 19.69 2.93
CA VAL A 43 4.46 19.54 2.14
C VAL A 43 3.36 20.38 2.74
N GLU A 44 2.73 21.23 1.91
CA GLU A 44 1.56 22.02 2.29
C GLU A 44 0.29 21.28 1.88
N PHE A 45 -0.65 21.08 2.81
CA PHE A 45 -1.96 20.51 2.56
C PHE A 45 -3.05 21.57 2.71
N LYS A 46 -3.99 21.62 1.75
CA LYS A 46 -5.23 22.36 1.93
C LYS A 46 -6.23 21.46 2.64
N LEU A 47 -6.58 21.80 3.88
CA LEU A 47 -7.57 21.10 4.67
C LEU A 47 -8.85 21.90 4.74
N TYR A 48 -10.00 21.22 4.86
CA TYR A 48 -11.30 21.84 5.00
C TYR A 48 -11.86 21.53 6.39
N LYS A 49 -12.42 22.55 7.03
CA LYS A 49 -13.01 22.40 8.38
C LYS A 49 -14.36 21.66 8.36
N LYS A 50 -15.08 21.71 7.26
CA LYS A 50 -16.40 21.06 7.10
C LYS A 50 -16.45 20.39 5.73
N LEU A 51 -16.42 19.08 5.72
CA LEU A 51 -16.69 18.22 4.56
C LEU A 51 -17.48 17.02 5.03
N PRO A 52 -18.31 16.41 4.17
CA PRO A 52 -18.91 15.12 4.48
C PRO A 52 -17.80 14.09 4.67
N PHE A 53 -17.99 13.19 5.64
CA PHE A 53 -17.05 12.10 5.87
C PHE A 53 -17.05 11.13 4.69
N ASN A 54 -15.87 10.80 4.19
CA ASN A 54 -15.73 9.72 3.21
C ASN A 54 -15.56 8.41 3.96
N LEU A 55 -16.61 7.61 4.02
CA LEU A 55 -16.66 6.32 4.70
C LEU A 55 -16.55 5.13 3.73
N SER A 56 -16.25 5.36 2.45
CA SER A 56 -16.16 4.30 1.42
C SER A 56 -15.01 3.32 1.61
N TYR A 57 -14.25 3.43 2.68
CA TYR A 57 -13.10 2.59 2.96
C TYR A 57 -13.43 1.46 3.93
N SER A 58 -13.62 0.24 3.40
CA SER A 58 -13.69 -1.00 4.19
C SER A 58 -14.66 -0.95 5.38
N ASP A 59 -14.16 -1.14 6.59
CA ASP A 59 -14.98 -1.24 7.81
C ASP A 59 -15.63 0.09 8.22
N LEU A 60 -15.20 1.22 7.65
CA LEU A 60 -15.81 2.53 7.93
C LEU A 60 -17.24 2.65 7.36
N GLU A 61 -17.58 1.89 6.32
CA GLU A 61 -18.94 1.87 5.74
C GLU A 61 -20.01 1.44 6.74
N LYS A 62 -19.61 0.72 7.79
CA LYS A 62 -20.50 0.22 8.85
C LYS A 62 -20.78 1.25 9.94
N LEU A 63 -20.10 2.40 9.93
CA LEU A 63 -20.26 3.42 10.97
C LEU A 63 -21.59 4.18 10.80
N ASN A 64 -22.27 4.36 11.91
CA ASN A 64 -23.46 5.24 11.96
C ASN A 64 -23.02 6.69 11.83
N THR A 65 -23.52 7.38 10.78
CA THR A 65 -23.14 8.75 10.44
C THR A 65 -23.85 9.82 11.28
N SER A 66 -24.98 9.49 11.92
CA SER A 66 -25.81 10.48 12.62
C SER A 66 -25.13 11.15 13.82
N GLU A 67 -24.19 10.44 14.46
CA GLU A 67 -23.42 10.94 15.61
C GLU A 67 -21.92 11.00 15.39
N LEU A 68 -21.49 10.90 14.12
CA LEU A 68 -20.09 10.79 13.78
C LEU A 68 -19.41 12.16 13.86
N THR A 69 -18.45 12.31 14.77
CA THR A 69 -17.55 13.44 14.85
C THR A 69 -16.18 13.10 14.29
N ILE A 70 -15.35 14.11 13.99
CA ILE A 70 -13.97 13.90 13.53
C ILE A 70 -13.17 13.08 14.55
N SER A 71 -13.36 13.32 15.85
CA SER A 71 -12.68 12.57 16.92
C SER A 71 -13.11 11.10 16.93
N LYS A 72 -14.42 10.82 16.89
CA LYS A 72 -14.94 9.45 16.81
C LYS A 72 -14.43 8.72 15.54
N LEU A 73 -14.45 9.38 14.40
CA LEU A 73 -13.92 8.80 13.16
C LEU A 73 -12.43 8.48 13.27
N ARG A 74 -11.63 9.38 13.87
CA ARG A 74 -10.20 9.15 14.12
C ARG A 74 -9.97 7.93 15.04
N GLU A 75 -10.73 7.81 16.11
CA GLU A 75 -10.66 6.68 17.05
C GLU A 75 -10.96 5.36 16.35
N GLU A 76 -12.03 5.29 15.55
CA GLU A 76 -12.36 4.10 14.78
C GLU A 76 -11.30 3.74 13.73
N ILE A 77 -10.73 4.73 13.04
CA ILE A 77 -9.60 4.50 12.12
C ILE A 77 -8.41 3.91 12.87
N ILE A 78 -8.06 4.45 14.03
CA ILE A 78 -6.94 3.94 14.86
C ILE A 78 -7.24 2.50 15.25
N LYS A 79 -8.43 2.21 15.79
CA LYS A 79 -8.85 0.87 16.21
C LYS A 79 -8.78 -0.15 15.07
N ILE A 80 -9.30 0.20 13.87
CA ILE A 80 -9.22 -0.64 12.68
C ILE A 80 -7.76 -0.90 12.29
N ARG A 81 -6.91 0.13 12.29
CA ARG A 81 -5.49 0.00 11.92
C ARG A 81 -4.72 -0.84 12.93
N THR A 82 -4.91 -0.60 14.21
CA THR A 82 -4.25 -1.36 15.28
C THR A 82 -4.65 -2.85 15.25
N GLY A 83 -5.89 -3.15 14.90
CA GLY A 83 -6.33 -4.55 14.73
C GLY A 83 -5.78 -5.24 13.47
N LYS A 84 -5.40 -4.46 12.44
CA LYS A 84 -4.92 -5.00 11.15
C LYS A 84 -3.40 -4.96 10.98
N LEU A 85 -2.70 -4.08 11.67
CA LEU A 85 -1.26 -3.88 11.51
C LEU A 85 -0.54 -4.16 12.82
N PRO A 86 0.57 -4.90 12.79
CA PRO A 86 1.39 -5.11 13.99
C PRO A 86 2.07 -3.80 14.38
N ASP A 87 2.24 -3.59 15.69
CA ASP A 87 3.04 -2.47 16.19
C ASP A 87 4.52 -2.68 15.78
N PRO A 88 5.12 -1.74 15.02
CA PRO A 88 6.53 -1.85 14.61
C PRO A 88 7.53 -1.95 15.78
N LYS A 89 7.15 -1.47 16.97
CA LYS A 89 7.97 -1.59 18.18
C LYS A 89 8.04 -3.02 18.72
N SER A 90 6.98 -3.82 18.49
CA SER A 90 6.91 -5.21 18.94
C SER A 90 7.25 -6.20 17.84
N LYS A 91 6.94 -5.89 16.59
CA LYS A 91 7.22 -6.70 15.40
C LYS A 91 7.74 -5.80 14.28
N GLY A 92 9.01 -5.92 13.94
CA GLY A 92 9.62 -5.17 12.84
C GLY A 92 8.82 -5.38 11.54
N ASN A 93 8.35 -4.30 10.92
CA ASN A 93 7.63 -4.32 9.65
C ASN A 93 7.69 -2.95 8.97
N ALA A 94 7.42 -2.91 7.68
CA ALA A 94 7.34 -1.70 6.86
C ALA A 94 5.90 -1.39 6.40
N GLY A 95 4.88 -1.92 7.07
CA GLY A 95 3.49 -1.82 6.64
C GLY A 95 3.20 -2.68 5.42
N SER A 96 2.35 -2.20 4.51
CA SER A 96 2.06 -2.92 3.25
C SER A 96 3.31 -2.99 2.37
N PHE A 97 3.78 -4.21 2.11
CA PHE A 97 5.03 -4.43 1.37
C PHE A 97 4.87 -4.30 -0.14
N PHE A 98 3.71 -4.68 -0.67
CA PHE A 98 3.43 -4.67 -2.10
C PHE A 98 2.32 -3.70 -2.48
N LYS A 99 2.42 -3.14 -3.69
CA LYS A 99 1.34 -2.38 -4.32
C LYS A 99 0.23 -3.32 -4.78
N ASN A 100 -1.00 -2.80 -4.83
CA ASN A 100 -2.09 -3.51 -5.52
C ASN A 100 -1.85 -3.46 -7.04
N PRO A 101 -1.70 -4.60 -7.72
CA PRO A 101 -1.43 -4.63 -9.15
C PRO A 101 -2.63 -4.16 -9.98
N GLU A 102 -2.32 -3.62 -11.16
CA GLU A 102 -3.31 -3.27 -12.18
C GLU A 102 -3.32 -4.34 -13.26
N ILE A 103 -4.51 -4.77 -13.67
CA ILE A 103 -4.73 -5.77 -14.71
C ILE A 103 -5.72 -5.25 -15.76
N ASP A 104 -5.68 -5.84 -16.95
CA ASP A 104 -6.65 -5.59 -18.01
C ASP A 104 -7.95 -6.40 -17.85
N GLU A 105 -8.90 -6.14 -18.75
CA GLU A 105 -10.22 -6.76 -18.72
C GLU A 105 -10.16 -8.28 -19.00
N ASN A 106 -9.26 -8.75 -19.86
CA ASN A 106 -9.14 -10.18 -20.21
C ASN A 106 -8.63 -10.96 -19.00
N LYS A 107 -7.60 -10.43 -18.34
CA LYS A 107 -7.07 -11.00 -17.11
C LYS A 107 -8.10 -11.03 -16.00
N LEU A 108 -8.89 -9.93 -15.85
CA LEU A 108 -9.97 -9.86 -14.88
C LEU A 108 -11.02 -10.95 -15.14
N LYS A 109 -11.51 -11.11 -16.37
CA LYS A 109 -12.51 -12.13 -16.72
C LYS A 109 -12.03 -13.55 -16.39
N ASN A 110 -10.75 -13.85 -16.66
CA ASN A 110 -10.13 -15.12 -16.32
C ASN A 110 -10.11 -15.35 -14.79
N LEU A 111 -9.76 -14.34 -14.00
CA LEU A 111 -9.73 -14.46 -12.54
C LEU A 111 -11.13 -14.65 -11.93
N ILE A 112 -12.13 -13.91 -12.39
CA ILE A 112 -13.52 -14.01 -11.92
C ILE A 112 -14.09 -15.40 -12.25
N SER A 113 -13.80 -15.96 -13.42
CA SER A 113 -14.30 -17.28 -13.81
C SER A 113 -13.77 -18.40 -12.91
N ARG A 114 -12.57 -18.24 -12.36
CA ARG A 114 -11.92 -19.25 -11.51
C ARG A 114 -12.15 -19.02 -10.01
N HIS A 115 -12.44 -17.77 -9.61
CA HIS A 115 -12.52 -17.35 -8.21
C HIS A 115 -13.77 -16.49 -7.97
N LYS A 116 -14.84 -17.09 -7.47
CA LYS A 116 -16.14 -16.42 -7.23
C LYS A 116 -16.06 -15.31 -6.16
N ASP A 117 -15.11 -15.40 -5.25
CA ASP A 117 -14.86 -14.43 -4.15
C ASP A 117 -13.90 -13.31 -4.53
N PHE A 118 -13.50 -13.24 -5.82
CA PHE A 118 -12.52 -12.27 -6.29
C PHE A 118 -13.06 -10.84 -6.25
N LYS A 119 -12.36 -9.97 -5.53
CA LYS A 119 -12.68 -8.54 -5.43
C LYS A 119 -11.75 -7.72 -6.32
N TYR A 120 -12.28 -6.69 -6.94
CA TYR A 120 -11.53 -5.77 -7.78
C TYR A 120 -12.13 -4.38 -7.75
N PHE A 121 -11.36 -3.37 -8.17
CA PHE A 121 -11.80 -2.00 -8.29
C PHE A 121 -11.54 -1.50 -9.71
N LYS A 122 -12.57 -1.01 -10.38
CA LYS A 122 -12.40 -0.38 -11.70
C LYS A 122 -11.66 0.94 -11.53
N ILE A 123 -10.60 1.17 -12.33
CA ILE A 123 -9.84 2.42 -12.31
C ILE A 123 -10.35 3.32 -13.44
N LYS A 124 -10.09 2.98 -14.69
CA LYS A 124 -10.53 3.63 -15.93
C LYS A 124 -10.20 2.71 -17.12
N ASP A 125 -10.78 3.00 -18.28
CA ASP A 125 -10.36 2.45 -19.58
C ASP A 125 -9.97 0.96 -19.58
N LYS A 126 -10.86 0.09 -19.09
CA LYS A 126 -10.63 -1.36 -19.03
C LYS A 126 -9.44 -1.79 -18.14
N LYS A 127 -9.01 -0.93 -17.21
CA LYS A 127 -8.02 -1.24 -16.18
C LYS A 127 -8.67 -1.45 -14.82
N TYR A 128 -8.20 -2.43 -14.11
CA TYR A 128 -8.73 -2.87 -12.82
C TYR A 128 -7.61 -3.09 -11.83
N LYS A 129 -7.82 -2.63 -10.61
CA LYS A 129 -6.91 -2.85 -9.48
C LYS A 129 -7.35 -4.07 -8.69
N VAL A 130 -6.41 -4.93 -8.39
CA VAL A 130 -6.60 -6.18 -7.65
C VAL A 130 -5.95 -6.09 -6.28
N PRO A 131 -6.62 -6.52 -5.20
CA PRO A 131 -5.99 -6.56 -3.89
C PRO A 131 -4.82 -7.54 -3.86
N ALA A 132 -3.59 -7.04 -3.71
CA ALA A 132 -2.40 -7.89 -3.58
C ALA A 132 -2.51 -8.81 -2.35
N ALA A 133 -3.13 -8.34 -1.26
CA ALA A 133 -3.40 -9.17 -0.08
C ALA A 133 -4.18 -10.45 -0.42
N TRP A 134 -5.19 -10.35 -1.29
CA TRP A 134 -5.96 -11.51 -1.73
C TRP A 134 -5.11 -12.50 -2.52
N LEU A 135 -4.26 -12.01 -3.44
CA LEU A 135 -3.35 -12.86 -4.23
C LEU A 135 -2.37 -13.62 -3.33
N ILE A 136 -1.78 -12.93 -2.36
CA ILE A 136 -0.84 -13.49 -1.39
C ILE A 136 -1.52 -14.51 -0.48
N GLU A 137 -2.71 -14.20 0.03
CA GLU A 137 -3.51 -15.11 0.86
C GLU A 137 -3.91 -16.37 0.08
N LYS A 138 -4.38 -16.23 -1.15
CA LYS A 138 -4.74 -17.37 -2.02
C LYS A 138 -3.52 -18.16 -2.48
N SER A 139 -2.31 -17.60 -2.40
CA SER A 139 -1.05 -18.33 -2.61
C SER A 139 -0.59 -19.09 -1.37
N GLY A 140 -1.28 -18.94 -0.23
CA GLY A 140 -0.98 -19.69 1.00
C GLY A 140 0.00 -19.00 1.94
N TRP A 141 0.37 -17.75 1.69
CA TRP A 141 1.39 -17.05 2.46
C TRP A 141 0.88 -16.34 3.72
N LYS A 142 -0.42 -16.07 3.85
CA LYS A 142 -0.96 -15.40 5.04
C LYS A 142 -0.71 -16.24 6.30
N GLY A 143 -0.05 -15.65 7.30
CA GLY A 143 0.33 -16.32 8.54
C GLY A 143 1.57 -17.24 8.42
N TYR A 144 2.24 -17.26 7.26
CA TYR A 144 3.53 -17.95 7.12
C TYR A 144 4.56 -17.40 8.12
N ASN A 145 5.31 -18.30 8.75
CA ASN A 145 6.34 -17.96 9.71
C ASN A 145 7.41 -19.08 9.73
N ASP A 146 8.66 -18.74 9.46
CA ASP A 146 9.80 -19.67 9.53
C ASP A 146 10.61 -19.53 10.83
N GLY A 147 10.15 -18.67 11.74
CA GLY A 147 10.81 -18.35 13.00
C GLY A 147 11.69 -17.09 12.95
N PHE A 148 12.14 -16.68 11.77
CA PHE A 148 12.94 -15.46 11.55
C PHE A 148 12.15 -14.35 10.89
N VAL A 149 11.46 -14.66 9.80
CA VAL A 149 10.61 -13.74 9.06
C VAL A 149 9.25 -14.40 8.76
N GLY A 150 8.26 -13.60 8.36
CA GLY A 150 6.94 -14.14 8.07
C GLY A 150 6.00 -13.15 7.41
N VAL A 151 4.78 -13.60 7.19
CA VAL A 151 3.65 -12.80 6.72
C VAL A 151 2.63 -12.68 7.84
N PHE A 152 2.24 -11.46 8.17
CA PHE A 152 1.37 -11.22 9.29
C PHE A 152 0.00 -11.92 9.15
N GLU A 153 -0.43 -12.59 10.20
CA GLU A 153 -1.63 -13.44 10.21
C GLU A 153 -2.94 -12.68 9.97
N HIS A 154 -3.00 -11.38 10.34
CA HIS A 154 -4.19 -10.56 10.13
C HIS A 154 -4.17 -9.75 8.83
N HIS A 155 -3.00 -9.63 8.17
CA HIS A 155 -2.88 -8.87 6.92
C HIS A 155 -1.76 -9.39 6.01
N ALA A 156 -2.13 -10.06 4.93
CA ALA A 156 -1.18 -10.73 4.03
C ALA A 156 -0.20 -9.79 3.28
N LEU A 157 -0.43 -8.47 3.27
CA LEU A 157 0.52 -7.49 2.71
C LEU A 157 1.66 -7.13 3.67
N VAL A 158 1.56 -7.48 4.95
CA VAL A 158 2.55 -7.07 5.95
C VAL A 158 3.55 -8.20 6.15
N LEU A 159 4.77 -7.99 5.67
CA LEU A 159 5.89 -8.86 6.00
C LEU A 159 6.46 -8.44 7.36
N VAL A 160 6.76 -9.40 8.18
CA VAL A 160 7.21 -9.19 9.57
C VAL A 160 8.56 -9.83 9.80
N ASN A 161 9.38 -9.13 10.55
CA ASN A 161 10.62 -9.66 11.08
C ASN A 161 10.38 -10.13 12.53
N HIS A 162 10.61 -11.40 12.80
CA HIS A 162 10.48 -11.97 14.14
C HIS A 162 11.79 -11.91 14.91
N LYS A 163 12.91 -12.32 14.28
CA LYS A 163 14.23 -12.46 14.92
C LYS A 163 15.40 -12.30 13.96
N SER A 164 15.17 -12.05 12.66
CA SER A 164 16.28 -11.93 11.72
C SER A 164 17.08 -10.64 12.00
N GLU A 165 18.39 -10.76 11.96
CA GLU A 165 19.33 -9.64 12.02
C GLU A 165 19.67 -9.10 10.61
N ASP A 166 19.27 -9.84 9.55
CA ASP A 166 19.50 -9.49 8.15
C ASP A 166 18.21 -9.10 7.44
N GLY A 167 18.12 -7.86 6.98
CA GLY A 167 17.01 -7.38 6.17
C GLY A 167 16.85 -8.12 4.84
N ASN A 168 17.89 -8.79 4.36
CA ASN A 168 17.85 -9.63 3.16
C ASN A 168 16.88 -10.81 3.29
N ASP A 169 16.64 -11.32 4.49
CA ASP A 169 15.67 -12.41 4.70
C ASP A 169 14.26 -11.99 4.32
N ILE A 170 13.87 -10.76 4.65
CA ILE A 170 12.58 -10.17 4.20
C ILE A 170 12.56 -10.05 2.67
N HIS A 171 13.68 -9.68 2.06
CA HIS A 171 13.77 -9.58 0.61
C HIS A 171 13.64 -10.95 -0.08
N ILE A 172 14.27 -11.99 0.46
CA ILE A 172 14.13 -13.38 -0.01
C ILE A 172 12.69 -13.85 0.12
N LEU A 173 12.05 -13.62 1.27
CA LEU A 173 10.63 -13.92 1.48
C LEU A 173 9.75 -13.20 0.44
N SER A 174 10.02 -11.92 0.20
CA SER A 174 9.26 -11.14 -0.78
C SER A 174 9.39 -11.70 -2.20
N LYS A 175 10.57 -12.15 -2.61
CA LYS A 175 10.80 -12.81 -3.90
C LYS A 175 10.01 -14.12 -4.01
N SER A 176 10.04 -14.96 -2.99
CA SER A 176 9.28 -16.21 -2.96
C SER A 176 7.78 -15.98 -3.13
N ILE A 177 7.24 -14.97 -2.43
CA ILE A 177 5.83 -14.56 -2.56
C ILE A 177 5.53 -14.10 -4.00
N LYS A 178 6.38 -13.25 -4.59
CA LYS A 178 6.22 -12.77 -5.98
C LYS A 178 6.19 -13.91 -6.98
N ASP A 179 7.11 -14.85 -6.83
CA ASP A 179 7.24 -16.00 -7.73
C ASP A 179 6.00 -16.91 -7.67
N ASP A 180 5.48 -17.17 -6.48
CA ASP A 180 4.28 -17.99 -6.31
C ASP A 180 3.02 -17.31 -6.82
N VAL A 181 2.87 -16.01 -6.55
CA VAL A 181 1.77 -15.22 -7.11
C VAL A 181 1.85 -15.19 -8.64
N ARG A 182 3.05 -15.00 -9.20
CA ARG A 182 3.26 -15.05 -10.66
C ARG A 182 2.91 -16.41 -11.24
N LYS A 183 3.37 -17.51 -10.64
CA LYS A 183 3.07 -18.88 -11.09
C LYS A 183 1.57 -19.15 -11.05
N LYS A 184 0.88 -18.76 -9.98
CA LYS A 184 -0.52 -19.10 -9.75
C LYS A 184 -1.50 -18.22 -10.53
N PHE A 185 -1.23 -16.94 -10.63
CA PHE A 185 -2.15 -15.94 -11.19
C PHE A 185 -1.62 -15.27 -12.46
N ASP A 186 -0.34 -15.50 -12.82
CA ASP A 186 0.35 -14.77 -13.88
C ASP A 186 0.21 -13.25 -13.70
N ILE A 187 0.44 -12.79 -12.45
CA ILE A 187 0.45 -11.39 -12.03
C ILE A 187 1.78 -11.12 -11.32
N ILE A 188 2.43 -10.02 -11.70
CA ILE A 188 3.68 -9.58 -11.09
C ILE A 188 3.35 -8.59 -9.97
N LEU A 189 3.78 -8.89 -8.74
CA LEU A 189 3.72 -7.95 -7.63
C LEU A 189 4.92 -6.99 -7.66
N GLU A 190 4.67 -5.72 -7.35
CA GLU A 190 5.69 -4.69 -7.18
C GLU A 190 5.77 -4.28 -5.71
N GLU A 191 6.99 -4.12 -5.21
CA GLU A 191 7.22 -3.60 -3.87
C GLU A 191 6.77 -2.13 -3.77
N GLU A 192 6.09 -1.78 -2.68
CA GLU A 192 5.78 -0.40 -2.31
C GLU A 192 6.91 0.20 -1.46
N VAL A 193 7.59 -0.64 -0.70
CA VAL A 193 8.73 -0.28 0.15
C VAL A 193 9.98 0.00 -0.68
N ASN A 194 10.87 0.86 -0.13
CA ASN A 194 12.19 1.04 -0.69
C ASN A 194 13.13 -0.01 -0.09
N ILE A 195 13.80 -0.77 -0.94
CA ILE A 195 14.87 -1.69 -0.56
C ILE A 195 16.17 -0.94 -0.80
N ILE A 196 16.96 -0.79 0.25
CA ILE A 196 18.22 -0.03 0.28
C ILE A 196 19.38 -1.00 0.33
#